data_21e15fc9d802f17ef6ac9f261ec2902e
#
_entry.id   21e15fc9d802f17ef6ac9f261ec2902e
#
_cell.length_a   1.000
_cell.length_b   1.000
_cell.length_c   1.000
_cell.angle_alpha   90.00
_cell.angle_beta   90.00
_cell.angle_gamma   90.00
#
_symmetry.space_group_name_H-M   'P 1'
#
loop_
_entity.id
_entity.type
_entity.pdbx_description
1 polymer ?
#
loop_
_entity_poly.entity_id
_entity_poly.type
_entity_poly.pdbx_seq_one_letter_code
_entity_poly.pdbx_strand_id
1 'polypeptide(L)'
;MKQHTRQLNDRTAISRNIISELCGGQPPLDEEKHFPENDFIDRATGAQYFLHRHTSAEVGETTHIHIFKRWSSKDLNAAGLDSAITHLAALALDSSGRPDYWFVVNQWVVGDYWLSADETVNLFVDWKFSKAASLKSPRYRHWHEWIAGLVASHLNTSIRGLLVERDQILDQMIDEKPGENVLEGRSIEVICRSNQFNGQIGI
;
A
#
# COMPACT_ATOMS: atom_id res chain seq x y z
N MET A 1 -5.03 -39.85 -28.56
CA MET A 1 -4.91 -38.38 -28.46
C MET A 1 -4.63 -38.04 -26.99
N LYS A 2 -3.38 -37.76 -26.65
CA LYS A 2 -2.98 -37.36 -25.28
C LYS A 2 -2.92 -35.84 -25.25
N GLN A 3 -3.84 -35.20 -24.54
CA GLN A 3 -3.79 -33.78 -24.24
C GLN A 3 -2.67 -33.56 -23.24
N HIS A 4 -1.58 -32.92 -23.68
CA HIS A 4 -0.55 -32.39 -22.80
C HIS A 4 -1.06 -31.08 -22.22
N THR A 5 -1.57 -31.15 -21.01
CA THR A 5 -1.80 -29.97 -20.17
C THR A 5 -0.42 -29.38 -19.86
N ARG A 6 -0.07 -28.28 -20.53
CA ARG A 6 1.06 -27.43 -20.13
C ARG A 6 0.70 -26.80 -18.80
N GLN A 7 1.13 -27.39 -17.70
CA GLN A 7 1.32 -26.65 -16.45
C GLN A 7 2.46 -25.65 -16.71
N LEU A 8 2.11 -24.41 -16.88
CA LEU A 8 3.05 -23.30 -16.81
C LEU A 8 3.62 -23.30 -15.38
N ASN A 9 4.87 -23.78 -15.28
CA ASN A 9 5.67 -23.65 -14.08
C ASN A 9 6.05 -22.17 -13.90
N ASP A 10 5.19 -21.42 -13.25
CA ASP A 10 5.44 -20.03 -12.86
C ASP A 10 6.27 -19.94 -11.56
N ARG A 11 7.23 -20.87 -11.42
CA ARG A 11 8.18 -20.88 -10.30
C ARG A 11 9.37 -19.95 -10.46
N THR A 12 9.47 -19.22 -11.56
CA THR A 12 10.61 -18.32 -11.83
C THR A 12 10.40 -16.88 -11.36
N ALA A 13 9.18 -16.49 -10.97
CA ALA A 13 8.92 -15.13 -10.45
C ALA A 13 9.39 -14.92 -8.99
N ILE A 14 9.61 -15.99 -8.23
CA ILE A 14 9.90 -15.94 -6.78
C ILE A 14 11.39 -15.65 -6.47
N SER A 15 12.27 -15.61 -7.46
CA SER A 15 13.70 -15.32 -7.21
C SER A 15 14.05 -13.82 -7.21
N ARG A 16 13.10 -12.95 -7.53
CA ARG A 16 13.32 -11.50 -7.56
C ARG A 16 12.88 -10.89 -6.24
N ASN A 17 13.80 -10.24 -5.55
CA ASN A 17 13.53 -9.54 -4.31
C ASN A 17 13.20 -8.08 -4.64
N ILE A 18 11.95 -7.64 -4.36
CA ILE A 18 11.49 -6.28 -4.65
C ILE A 18 12.37 -5.23 -3.95
N ILE A 19 12.82 -5.49 -2.72
CA ILE A 19 13.70 -4.60 -1.98
C ILE A 19 14.99 -4.39 -2.76
N SER A 20 15.63 -5.48 -3.19
CA SER A 20 16.88 -5.42 -3.96
C SER A 20 16.73 -4.71 -5.29
N GLU A 21 15.62 -4.95 -6.02
CA GLU A 21 15.42 -4.34 -7.34
C GLU A 21 15.09 -2.84 -7.26
N LEU A 22 14.27 -2.43 -6.30
CA LEU A 22 13.89 -1.02 -6.14
C LEU A 22 15.03 -0.20 -5.53
N CYS A 23 15.83 -0.78 -4.64
CA CYS A 23 16.93 -0.11 -3.96
C CYS A 23 18.29 -0.30 -4.64
N GLY A 24 18.33 -0.84 -5.86
CA GLY A 24 19.58 -1.03 -6.60
C GLY A 24 20.51 -2.08 -5.99
N GLY A 25 19.96 -3.10 -5.32
CA GLY A 25 20.72 -4.20 -4.71
C GLY A 25 21.12 -3.97 -3.26
N GLN A 26 20.80 -2.82 -2.70
CA GLN A 26 21.01 -2.51 -1.28
C GLN A 26 19.67 -2.32 -0.59
N PRO A 27 19.49 -2.79 0.66
CA PRO A 27 18.33 -2.42 1.45
C PRO A 27 18.31 -0.91 1.63
N PRO A 28 17.12 -0.28 1.74
CA PRO A 28 17.05 1.13 2.11
C PRO A 28 17.80 1.33 3.44
N LEU A 29 18.83 2.13 3.44
CA LEU A 29 19.62 2.40 4.65
C LEU A 29 19.15 3.67 5.37
N ASP A 30 18.49 4.56 4.63
CA ASP A 30 17.98 5.83 5.12
C ASP A 30 16.48 5.71 5.41
N GLU A 31 16.10 5.92 6.66
CA GLU A 31 14.73 5.76 7.14
C GLU A 31 13.75 6.75 6.51
N GLU A 32 14.23 7.89 5.98
CA GLU A 32 13.38 8.93 5.40
C GLU A 32 13.31 8.89 3.87
N LYS A 33 13.98 7.92 3.23
CA LYS A 33 14.01 7.85 1.76
C LYS A 33 12.93 6.98 1.17
N HIS A 34 12.30 7.52 0.14
CA HIS A 34 11.43 6.76 -0.74
C HIS A 34 12.22 6.05 -1.84
N PHE A 35 11.78 4.86 -2.20
CA PHE A 35 12.31 4.10 -3.31
C PHE A 35 11.20 3.70 -4.28
N PRO A 36 11.24 4.22 -5.52
CA PRO A 36 12.20 5.21 -6.01
C PRO A 36 12.01 6.59 -5.36
N GLU A 37 13.02 7.45 -5.45
CA GLU A 37 13.05 8.79 -4.86
C GLU A 37 11.84 9.68 -5.23
N ASN A 38 11.27 9.48 -6.42
CA ASN A 38 10.12 10.24 -6.92
C ASN A 38 8.81 9.43 -6.91
N ASP A 39 8.73 8.36 -6.14
CA ASP A 39 7.64 7.41 -6.12
C ASP A 39 7.30 6.82 -7.51
N PHE A 40 6.58 5.72 -7.54
CA PHE A 40 5.90 5.27 -8.76
C PHE A 40 4.53 5.93 -8.83
N ILE A 41 4.34 6.84 -9.78
CA ILE A 41 3.09 7.59 -9.96
C ILE A 41 2.57 7.36 -11.37
N ASP A 42 1.37 6.83 -11.47
CA ASP A 42 0.59 6.81 -12.71
C ASP A 42 -0.47 7.91 -12.70
N ARG A 43 -0.19 9.01 -13.39
CA ARG A 43 -1.11 10.15 -13.47
C ARG A 43 -2.43 9.85 -14.19
N ALA A 44 -2.48 8.77 -15.02
CA ALA A 44 -3.68 8.41 -15.74
C ALA A 44 -4.70 7.68 -14.85
N THR A 45 -4.22 6.84 -13.92
CA THR A 45 -5.08 6.09 -13.00
C THR A 45 -5.09 6.64 -11.58
N GLY A 46 -4.14 7.51 -11.25
CA GLY A 46 -3.91 8.00 -9.90
C GLY A 46 -3.18 7.01 -8.99
N ALA A 47 -2.83 5.82 -9.47
CA ALA A 47 -2.10 4.84 -8.67
C ALA A 47 -0.71 5.36 -8.32
N GLN A 48 -0.35 5.22 -7.04
CA GLN A 48 0.97 5.61 -6.53
C GLN A 48 1.41 4.62 -5.45
N TYR A 49 2.70 4.30 -5.43
CA TYR A 49 3.35 3.59 -4.33
C TYR A 49 4.83 3.94 -4.24
N PHE A 50 5.40 3.70 -3.08
CA PHE A 50 6.83 3.70 -2.85
C PHE A 50 7.22 2.66 -1.79
N LEU A 51 8.45 2.20 -1.86
CA LEU A 51 9.08 1.39 -0.83
C LEU A 51 9.74 2.33 0.17
N HIS A 52 9.58 2.04 1.45
CA HIS A 52 10.14 2.79 2.55
C HIS A 52 10.73 1.81 3.58
N ARG A 53 11.74 2.24 4.29
CA ARG A 53 12.22 1.55 5.49
C ARG A 53 12.04 2.48 6.67
N HIS A 54 11.44 1.95 7.71
CA HIS A 54 11.20 2.71 8.92
C HIS A 54 11.42 1.84 10.15
N THR A 55 11.97 2.43 11.19
CA THR A 55 12.09 1.80 12.50
C THR A 55 11.19 2.54 13.45
N SER A 56 10.08 1.91 13.87
CA SER A 56 9.20 2.48 14.89
C SER A 56 9.11 1.56 16.10
N ALA A 57 8.68 2.13 17.22
CA ALA A 57 8.45 1.38 18.45
C ALA A 57 7.33 0.33 18.29
N GLU A 58 6.35 0.60 17.41
CA GLU A 58 5.19 -0.27 17.20
C GLU A 58 5.43 -1.37 16.16
N VAL A 59 6.15 -1.07 15.08
CA VAL A 59 6.35 -2.00 13.95
C VAL A 59 7.72 -2.65 13.96
N GLY A 60 8.68 -2.07 14.69
CA GLY A 60 10.08 -2.47 14.62
C GLY A 60 10.74 -2.02 13.30
N GLU A 61 11.91 -2.56 13.01
CA GLU A 61 12.62 -2.29 11.77
C GLU A 61 12.00 -3.12 10.64
N THR A 62 11.26 -2.46 9.74
CA THR A 62 10.63 -3.13 8.60
C THR A 62 10.76 -2.34 7.31
N THR A 63 10.87 -3.06 6.21
CA THR A 63 10.73 -2.49 4.87
C THR A 63 9.29 -2.70 4.43
N HIS A 64 8.65 -1.65 3.95
CA HIS A 64 7.25 -1.71 3.59
C HIS A 64 6.93 -0.85 2.36
N ILE A 65 5.78 -1.14 1.75
CA ILE A 65 5.28 -0.43 0.58
C ILE A 65 4.05 0.35 1.00
N HIS A 66 4.11 1.68 0.92
CA HIS A 66 2.93 2.53 1.05
C HIS A 66 2.17 2.59 -0.27
N ILE A 67 0.85 2.44 -0.22
CA ILE A 67 -0.03 2.41 -1.40
C ILE A 67 -1.03 3.56 -1.32
N PHE A 68 -1.09 4.36 -2.38
CA PHE A 68 -1.92 5.56 -2.45
C PHE A 68 -2.74 5.62 -3.73
N LYS A 69 -3.79 6.41 -3.68
CA LYS A 69 -4.56 6.86 -4.84
C LYS A 69 -4.64 8.39 -4.88
N ARG A 70 -4.16 8.97 -5.95
CA ARG A 70 -4.42 10.38 -6.28
C ARG A 70 -5.82 10.51 -6.84
N TRP A 71 -6.56 11.51 -6.38
CA TRP A 71 -7.91 11.74 -6.83
C TRP A 71 -7.95 12.22 -8.28
N SER A 72 -8.97 11.80 -9.01
CA SER A 72 -9.21 12.30 -10.36
C SER A 72 -9.69 13.75 -10.33
N SER A 73 -9.52 14.49 -11.44
CA SER A 73 -10.06 15.86 -11.56
C SER A 73 -11.56 15.93 -11.31
N LYS A 74 -12.31 14.86 -11.64
CA LYS A 74 -13.74 14.78 -11.36
C LYS A 74 -14.02 14.74 -9.86
N ASP A 75 -13.29 13.91 -9.12
CA ASP A 75 -13.49 13.75 -7.67
C ASP A 75 -13.04 15.00 -6.94
N LEU A 76 -11.92 15.61 -7.35
CA LEU A 76 -11.42 16.89 -6.83
C LEU A 76 -12.44 18.02 -7.02
N ASN A 77 -12.99 18.15 -8.22
CA ASN A 77 -14.02 19.17 -8.50
C ASN A 77 -15.27 18.95 -7.65
N ALA A 78 -15.70 17.70 -7.47
CA ALA A 78 -16.87 17.39 -6.64
C ALA A 78 -16.64 17.72 -5.15
N ALA A 79 -15.41 17.61 -4.67
CA ALA A 79 -15.02 17.92 -3.30
C ALA A 79 -14.60 19.39 -3.09
N GLY A 80 -14.44 20.18 -4.16
CA GLY A 80 -13.93 21.55 -4.09
C GLY A 80 -12.45 21.64 -3.70
N LEU A 81 -11.65 20.66 -4.11
CA LEU A 81 -10.24 20.55 -3.78
C LEU A 81 -9.35 20.73 -5.03
N ASP A 82 -8.18 21.33 -4.85
CA ASP A 82 -7.18 21.46 -5.91
C ASP A 82 -6.35 20.18 -6.10
N SER A 83 -6.11 19.45 -5.01
CA SER A 83 -5.40 18.17 -5.02
C SER A 83 -5.80 17.32 -3.82
N ALA A 84 -5.82 16.02 -3.98
CA ALA A 84 -5.94 15.06 -2.88
C ALA A 84 -5.26 13.74 -3.22
N ILE A 85 -4.73 13.10 -2.19
CA ILE A 85 -4.18 11.76 -2.21
C ILE A 85 -4.70 11.01 -0.99
N THR A 86 -5.13 9.78 -1.15
CA THR A 86 -5.57 8.93 -0.03
C THR A 86 -4.67 7.72 0.09
N HIS A 87 -4.25 7.43 1.30
CA HIS A 87 -3.49 6.23 1.66
C HIS A 87 -4.44 5.03 1.83
N LEU A 88 -4.11 3.89 1.24
CA LEU A 88 -4.87 2.65 1.44
C LEU A 88 -4.42 1.93 2.69
N ALA A 89 -3.18 1.52 2.66
CA ALA A 89 -2.47 0.77 3.70
C ALA A 89 -1.00 0.67 3.31
N ALA A 90 -0.17 0.24 4.25
CA ALA A 90 1.19 -0.19 3.98
C ALA A 90 1.28 -1.72 4.02
N LEU A 91 2.11 -2.28 3.14
CA LEU A 91 2.42 -3.70 3.06
C LEU A 91 3.81 -3.93 3.63
N ALA A 92 3.90 -4.54 4.81
CA ALA A 92 5.18 -4.97 5.38
C ALA A 92 5.77 -6.13 4.57
N LEU A 93 7.08 -6.12 4.43
CA LEU A 93 7.84 -7.15 3.73
C LEU A 93 8.84 -7.80 4.69
N ASP A 94 8.99 -9.12 4.57
CA ASP A 94 10.06 -9.83 5.26
C ASP A 94 11.45 -9.52 4.64
N SER A 95 12.52 -9.99 5.25
CA SER A 95 13.89 -9.76 4.76
C SER A 95 14.17 -10.33 3.37
N SER A 96 13.32 -11.23 2.88
CA SER A 96 13.40 -11.78 1.52
C SER A 96 12.51 -11.00 0.52
N GLY A 97 11.82 -9.94 0.97
CA GLY A 97 10.94 -9.11 0.16
C GLY A 97 9.57 -9.74 -0.11
N ARG A 98 9.17 -10.72 0.70
CA ARG A 98 7.82 -11.31 0.60
C ARG A 98 6.86 -10.55 1.49
N PRO A 99 5.57 -10.45 1.10
CA PRO A 99 4.53 -9.87 1.93
C PRO A 99 4.46 -10.56 3.30
N ASP A 100 4.35 -9.77 4.35
CA ASP A 100 4.25 -10.27 5.73
C ASP A 100 2.89 -9.93 6.34
N TYR A 101 2.50 -8.65 6.36
CA TYR A 101 1.18 -8.19 6.83
C TYR A 101 0.83 -6.82 6.27
N TRP A 102 -0.47 -6.46 6.32
CA TRP A 102 -0.95 -5.11 6.06
C TRP A 102 -1.01 -4.32 7.36
N PHE A 103 -0.73 -3.01 7.29
CA PHE A 103 -0.95 -2.10 8.41
C PHE A 103 -1.43 -0.72 7.93
N VAL A 104 -2.08 0.02 8.82
CA VAL A 104 -2.54 1.37 8.55
C VAL A 104 -1.89 2.32 9.54
N VAL A 105 -1.34 3.40 9.01
CA VAL A 105 -0.74 4.48 9.78
C VAL A 105 -1.71 5.61 10.02
N ASN A 106 -1.44 6.44 11.02
CA ASN A 106 -2.23 7.63 11.29
C ASN A 106 -2.01 8.69 10.20
N GLN A 107 -2.97 9.59 10.01
CA GLN A 107 -2.96 10.61 8.96
C GLN A 107 -1.70 11.47 8.97
N TRP A 108 -1.23 11.89 10.17
CA TRP A 108 -0.04 12.73 10.29
C TRP A 108 1.24 12.10 9.70
N VAL A 109 1.31 10.76 9.61
CA VAL A 109 2.48 10.03 9.08
C VAL A 109 2.62 10.24 7.58
N VAL A 110 1.51 10.21 6.86
CA VAL A 110 1.49 10.24 5.38
C VAL A 110 0.87 11.52 4.81
N GLY A 111 0.21 12.33 5.66
CA GLY A 111 -0.38 13.61 5.25
C GLY A 111 -1.44 13.46 4.17
N ASP A 112 -2.23 12.39 4.21
CA ASP A 112 -3.21 12.07 3.19
C ASP A 112 -4.58 12.71 3.44
N TYR A 113 -5.46 12.67 2.44
CA TYR A 113 -6.86 13.03 2.60
C TYR A 113 -7.61 11.83 3.16
N TRP A 114 -8.08 11.99 4.40
CA TRP A 114 -8.73 10.93 5.15
C TRP A 114 -10.13 10.61 4.61
N LEU A 115 -10.40 9.32 4.43
CA LEU A 115 -11.70 8.76 4.06
C LEU A 115 -12.07 7.63 5.01
N SER A 116 -13.38 7.41 5.22
CA SER A 116 -13.88 6.23 5.91
C SER A 116 -13.46 4.93 5.20
N ALA A 117 -13.59 3.79 5.89
CA ALA A 117 -13.25 2.48 5.34
C ALA A 117 -13.97 2.20 4.01
N ASP A 118 -15.29 2.47 3.95
CA ASP A 118 -16.09 2.22 2.75
C ASP A 118 -15.72 3.15 1.59
N GLU A 119 -15.51 4.43 1.87
CA GLU A 119 -15.06 5.40 0.85
C GLU A 119 -13.67 5.05 0.33
N THR A 120 -12.76 4.67 1.22
CA THR A 120 -11.41 4.22 0.84
C THR A 120 -11.48 2.99 -0.05
N VAL A 121 -12.22 1.95 0.34
CA VAL A 121 -12.39 0.75 -0.49
C VAL A 121 -12.97 1.10 -1.87
N ASN A 122 -14.02 1.93 -1.92
CA ASN A 122 -14.63 2.34 -3.18
C ASN A 122 -13.66 3.12 -4.09
N LEU A 123 -12.82 3.97 -3.51
CA LEU A 123 -11.79 4.71 -4.25
C LEU A 123 -10.77 3.76 -4.89
N PHE A 124 -10.45 2.62 -4.26
CA PHE A 124 -9.40 1.71 -4.68
C PHE A 124 -9.87 0.50 -5.51
N VAL A 125 -11.17 0.34 -5.79
CA VAL A 125 -11.72 -0.81 -6.55
C VAL A 125 -10.95 -1.09 -7.85
N ASP A 126 -10.58 -0.05 -8.60
CA ASP A 126 -9.87 -0.16 -9.88
C ASP A 126 -8.39 0.26 -9.78
N TRP A 127 -7.80 0.13 -8.59
CA TRP A 127 -6.41 0.55 -8.40
C TRP A 127 -5.45 -0.31 -9.21
N LYS A 128 -4.78 0.29 -10.17
CA LYS A 128 -3.78 -0.35 -11.04
C LYS A 128 -2.97 0.68 -11.79
N PHE A 129 -1.79 0.27 -12.26
CA PHE A 129 -1.02 1.07 -13.21
C PHE A 129 -1.53 0.86 -14.63
N SER A 130 -1.64 1.94 -15.39
CA SER A 130 -2.00 1.90 -16.81
C SER A 130 -0.90 1.20 -17.62
N LYS A 131 -1.28 0.66 -18.78
CA LYS A 131 -0.32 0.10 -19.73
C LYS A 131 0.75 1.12 -20.15
N ALA A 132 0.38 2.39 -20.28
CA ALA A 132 1.30 3.46 -20.65
C ALA A 132 2.37 3.71 -19.56
N ALA A 133 2.00 3.71 -18.27
CA ALA A 133 2.94 3.83 -17.16
C ALA A 133 3.88 2.60 -17.11
N SER A 134 3.34 1.40 -17.28
CA SER A 134 4.13 0.17 -17.31
C SER A 134 5.13 0.12 -18.47
N LEU A 135 4.80 0.71 -19.63
CA LEU A 135 5.70 0.81 -20.76
C LEU A 135 6.81 1.87 -20.57
N LYS A 136 6.55 2.94 -19.81
CA LYS A 136 7.57 3.94 -19.47
C LYS A 136 8.62 3.40 -18.49
N SER A 137 8.25 2.43 -17.68
CA SER A 137 9.12 1.80 -16.70
C SER A 137 9.12 0.27 -16.84
N PRO A 138 9.56 -0.27 -17.98
CA PRO A 138 9.43 -1.71 -18.30
C PRO A 138 10.16 -2.61 -17.28
N ARG A 139 11.23 -2.12 -16.68
CA ARG A 139 11.97 -2.82 -15.61
C ARG A 139 11.10 -3.14 -14.42
N TYR A 140 10.12 -2.27 -14.11
CA TYR A 140 9.28 -2.39 -12.90
C TYR A 140 7.86 -2.85 -13.20
N ARG A 141 7.53 -3.17 -14.47
CA ARG A 141 6.18 -3.56 -14.87
C ARG A 141 5.64 -4.73 -14.04
N HIS A 142 6.45 -5.75 -13.80
CA HIS A 142 6.05 -6.91 -13.00
C HIS A 142 5.74 -6.53 -11.54
N TRP A 143 6.40 -5.52 -10.97
CA TRP A 143 6.08 -5.02 -9.64
C TRP A 143 4.77 -4.23 -9.62
N HIS A 144 4.49 -3.44 -10.65
CA HIS A 144 3.20 -2.76 -10.79
C HIS A 144 2.05 -3.78 -10.88
N GLU A 145 2.21 -4.84 -11.67
CA GLU A 145 1.24 -5.91 -11.82
C GLU A 145 1.08 -6.72 -10.53
N TRP A 146 2.17 -7.03 -9.86
CA TRP A 146 2.17 -7.78 -8.60
C TRP A 146 1.48 -7.01 -7.46
N ILE A 147 1.84 -5.74 -7.23
CA ILE A 147 1.20 -4.92 -6.20
C ILE A 147 -0.29 -4.74 -6.51
N ALA A 148 -0.65 -4.47 -7.78
CA ALA A 148 -2.04 -4.35 -8.19
C ALA A 148 -2.83 -5.65 -7.95
N GLY A 149 -2.22 -6.81 -8.21
CA GLY A 149 -2.80 -8.12 -7.90
C GLY A 149 -3.04 -8.33 -6.41
N LEU A 150 -2.08 -7.93 -5.56
CA LEU A 150 -2.23 -7.99 -4.10
C LEU A 150 -3.36 -7.09 -3.61
N VAL A 151 -3.39 -5.83 -4.07
CA VAL A 151 -4.49 -4.91 -3.73
C VAL A 151 -5.83 -5.50 -4.13
N ALA A 152 -5.99 -5.94 -5.38
CA ALA A 152 -7.24 -6.49 -5.88
C ALA A 152 -7.70 -7.73 -5.09
N SER A 153 -6.77 -8.60 -4.70
CA SER A 153 -7.06 -9.84 -3.97
C SER A 153 -7.47 -9.60 -2.52
N HIS A 154 -6.93 -8.54 -1.90
CA HIS A 154 -7.10 -8.27 -0.47
C HIS A 154 -8.05 -7.11 -0.16
N LEU A 155 -8.41 -6.28 -1.15
CA LEU A 155 -9.16 -5.03 -0.94
C LEU A 155 -10.48 -5.27 -0.20
N ASN A 156 -11.28 -6.22 -0.64
CA ASN A 156 -12.60 -6.51 -0.07
C ASN A 156 -12.58 -7.54 1.09
N THR A 157 -11.42 -7.95 1.52
CA THR A 157 -11.23 -8.92 2.61
C THR A 157 -10.36 -8.33 3.71
N SER A 158 -9.07 -8.67 3.76
CA SER A 158 -8.18 -8.27 4.84
C SER A 158 -7.94 -6.75 4.90
N ILE A 159 -7.84 -6.05 3.75
CA ILE A 159 -7.67 -4.60 3.76
C ILE A 159 -8.95 -3.91 4.25
N ARG A 160 -10.13 -4.31 3.75
CA ARG A 160 -11.40 -3.76 4.23
C ARG A 160 -11.58 -4.00 5.73
N GLY A 161 -11.30 -5.22 6.21
CA GLY A 161 -11.37 -5.52 7.64
C GLY A 161 -10.47 -4.62 8.48
N LEU A 162 -9.24 -4.40 8.00
CA LEU A 162 -8.27 -3.53 8.64
C LEU A 162 -8.72 -2.05 8.67
N LEU A 163 -9.30 -1.56 7.57
CA LEU A 163 -9.84 -0.18 7.51
C LEU A 163 -11.05 0.01 8.44
N VAL A 164 -11.91 -0.99 8.56
CA VAL A 164 -13.03 -0.97 9.51
C VAL A 164 -12.52 -0.95 10.96
N GLU A 165 -11.52 -1.78 11.29
CA GLU A 165 -10.87 -1.78 12.60
C GLU A 165 -10.23 -0.44 12.91
N ARG A 166 -9.54 0.18 11.92
CA ARG A 166 -9.00 1.54 12.00
C ARG A 166 -10.07 2.55 12.41
N ASP A 167 -11.19 2.56 11.70
CA ASP A 167 -12.27 3.52 11.97
C ASP A 167 -12.85 3.33 13.38
N GLN A 168 -13.03 2.08 13.83
CA GLN A 168 -13.50 1.78 15.19
C GLN A 168 -12.52 2.25 16.27
N ILE A 169 -11.22 2.06 16.07
CA ILE A 169 -10.19 2.54 17.02
C ILE A 169 -10.22 4.07 17.09
N LEU A 170 -10.32 4.74 15.95
CA LEU A 170 -10.34 6.20 15.92
C LEU A 170 -11.63 6.77 16.55
N ASP A 171 -12.79 6.17 16.31
CA ASP A 171 -14.04 6.57 16.94
C ASP A 171 -13.94 6.43 18.47
N GLN A 172 -13.38 5.32 18.97
CA GLN A 172 -13.15 5.14 20.40
C GLN A 172 -12.20 6.22 20.96
N MET A 173 -11.12 6.54 20.25
CA MET A 173 -10.17 7.58 20.68
C MET A 173 -10.82 8.97 20.74
N ILE A 174 -11.70 9.29 19.79
CA ILE A 174 -12.48 10.54 19.76
C ILE A 174 -13.39 10.62 20.99
N ASP A 175 -14.06 9.53 21.34
CA ASP A 175 -14.94 9.44 22.51
C ASP A 175 -14.17 9.58 23.83
N GLU A 176 -12.98 8.99 23.92
CA GLU A 176 -12.12 9.06 25.11
C GLU A 176 -11.45 10.44 25.28
N LYS A 177 -11.23 11.17 24.18
CA LYS A 177 -10.51 12.45 24.16
C LYS A 177 -11.27 13.52 23.39
N PRO A 178 -12.45 13.93 23.85
CA PRO A 178 -13.26 14.89 23.13
C PRO A 178 -12.52 16.23 22.96
N GLY A 179 -12.43 16.69 21.70
CA GLY A 179 -11.76 17.94 21.34
C GLY A 179 -10.29 17.80 20.93
N GLU A 180 -9.68 16.62 21.05
CA GLU A 180 -8.37 16.34 20.46
C GLU A 180 -8.54 15.93 18.98
N ASN A 181 -7.62 16.38 18.13
CA ASN A 181 -7.54 15.87 16.74
C ASN A 181 -6.72 14.57 16.72
N VAL A 182 -7.39 13.43 16.86
CA VAL A 182 -6.76 12.11 16.94
C VAL A 182 -5.98 11.76 15.68
N LEU A 183 -6.35 12.30 14.51
CA LEU A 183 -5.66 12.07 13.23
C LEU A 183 -4.28 12.74 13.18
N GLU A 184 -4.09 13.82 13.94
CA GLU A 184 -2.83 14.54 14.10
C GLU A 184 -2.06 14.14 15.36
N GLY A 185 -2.58 13.17 16.11
CA GLY A 185 -1.98 12.68 17.36
C GLY A 185 -0.69 11.92 17.13
N ARG A 186 0.46 12.55 17.39
CA ARG A 186 1.80 12.01 17.14
C ARG A 186 2.23 10.89 18.08
N SER A 187 1.41 10.56 19.08
CA SER A 187 1.65 9.43 19.99
C SER A 187 1.33 8.06 19.38
N ILE A 188 0.60 8.04 18.26
CA ILE A 188 0.22 6.82 17.56
C ILE A 188 0.64 6.98 16.09
N GLU A 189 1.58 6.16 15.66
CA GLU A 189 2.05 6.08 14.28
C GLU A 189 1.28 5.03 13.50
N VAL A 190 1.21 3.80 14.02
CA VAL A 190 0.45 2.68 13.46
C VAL A 190 -0.83 2.50 14.25
N ILE A 191 -1.99 2.58 13.57
CA ILE A 191 -3.31 2.43 14.21
C ILE A 191 -3.63 0.96 14.42
N CYS A 192 -3.48 0.14 13.39
CA CYS A 192 -3.75 -1.30 13.44
C CYS A 192 -2.97 -2.06 12.36
N ARG A 193 -2.91 -3.39 12.51
CA ARG A 193 -2.26 -4.29 11.57
C ARG A 193 -3.01 -5.60 11.44
N SER A 194 -2.97 -6.20 10.24
CA SER A 194 -3.54 -7.53 10.00
C SER A 194 -2.68 -8.63 10.64
N ASN A 195 -3.22 -9.84 10.69
CA ASN A 195 -2.41 -11.01 10.94
C ASN A 195 -1.37 -11.20 9.83
N GLN A 196 -0.26 -11.85 10.18
CA GLN A 196 0.77 -12.24 9.20
C GLN A 196 0.20 -13.18 8.14
N PHE A 197 0.70 -13.06 6.93
CA PHE A 197 0.36 -13.97 5.83
C PHE A 197 1.00 -15.34 6.09
N ASN A 198 0.23 -16.30 6.57
CA ASN A 198 0.68 -17.67 6.86
C ASN A 198 1.09 -18.47 5.60
N GLY A 199 2.00 -17.94 4.78
CA GLY A 199 2.55 -18.64 3.62
C GLY A 199 1.59 -18.93 2.46
N GLN A 200 0.33 -18.48 2.54
CA GLN A 200 -0.70 -18.69 1.52
C GLN A 200 -0.99 -17.39 0.75
N ILE A 201 0.03 -16.81 0.12
CA ILE A 201 -0.23 -15.92 -0.98
C ILE A 201 -0.16 -16.77 -2.24
N GLY A 202 -1.31 -17.29 -2.66
CA GLY A 202 -1.46 -17.82 -4.00
C GLY A 202 -1.30 -16.66 -4.98
N ILE A 203 -0.15 -16.61 -5.65
CA ILE A 203 0.10 -15.78 -6.83
C ILE A 203 -0.44 -16.54 -8.02
#